data_e247ddf8316205e53e24d05c514a09c2
#
_entry.id   e247ddf8316205e53e24d05c514a09c2
#
_cell.length_a   1.000
_cell.length_b   1.000
_cell.length_c   1.000
_cell.angle_alpha   90.00
_cell.angle_beta   90.00
_cell.angle_gamma   90.00
#
_symmetry.space_group_name_H-M   'P 1'
#
loop_
_entity.id
_entity.type
_entity.pdbx_description
1 polymer ?
#
loop_
_entity_poly.entity_id
_entity_poly.type
_entity_poly.pdbx_seq_one_letter_code
_entity_poly.pdbx_strand_id
1 'polypeptide(L)'
;MNSKILWKAKKFQKNKSNLFKYEKFLFSKYKFKITQNYNTLLRWSIKNPKKFWSSVWDFTRVKGIKNEKLEKSKIFYKNKFLKNSKLNFAENLLSKNDNSKAITFINESGIKKNRTWKELNRNVDKLIVFFKSIKLKEKDRVAAYLPNLIETVESFIATSAIGSIWSSC
;
A
#
# COMPACT_ATOMS: atom_id res chain seq x y z
N MET A 1 -33.62 -2.06 12.65
CA MET A 1 -33.02 -1.27 13.76
C MET A 1 -32.44 0.00 13.16
N ASN A 2 -32.96 1.19 13.53
CA ASN A 2 -32.36 2.47 13.16
C ASN A 2 -31.13 2.69 14.05
N SER A 3 -29.93 2.42 13.52
CA SER A 3 -28.70 2.69 14.23
C SER A 3 -28.48 4.20 14.32
N LYS A 4 -28.34 4.72 15.56
CA LYS A 4 -28.06 6.13 15.83
C LYS A 4 -26.66 6.47 15.28
N ILE A 5 -26.56 7.51 14.46
CA ILE A 5 -25.27 8.02 13.99
C ILE A 5 -24.55 8.65 15.17
N LEU A 6 -23.41 8.05 15.61
CA LEU A 6 -22.62 8.53 16.73
C LEU A 6 -21.67 9.67 16.32
N TRP A 7 -21.19 9.67 15.07
CA TRP A 7 -20.28 10.68 14.57
C TRP A 7 -20.47 10.91 13.05
N LYS A 8 -20.31 12.15 12.61
CA LYS A 8 -20.36 12.55 11.19
C LYS A 8 -19.28 13.59 10.89
N ALA A 9 -18.49 13.35 9.86
CA ALA A 9 -17.45 14.29 9.45
C ALA A 9 -18.03 15.65 9.09
N LYS A 10 -17.42 16.73 9.64
CA LYS A 10 -17.77 18.11 9.29
C LYS A 10 -17.33 18.46 7.86
N LYS A 11 -17.95 19.45 7.23
CA LYS A 11 -17.67 19.86 5.84
C LYS A 11 -16.18 20.13 5.58
N PHE A 12 -15.50 20.82 6.50
CA PHE A 12 -14.07 21.13 6.35
C PHE A 12 -13.19 19.86 6.38
N GLN A 13 -13.54 18.86 7.19
CA GLN A 13 -12.83 17.57 7.26
C GLN A 13 -13.00 16.80 5.94
N LYS A 14 -14.23 16.78 5.40
CA LYS A 14 -14.51 16.16 4.09
C LYS A 14 -13.67 16.81 2.99
N ASN A 15 -13.62 18.14 2.94
CA ASN A 15 -12.88 18.89 1.92
C ASN A 15 -11.35 18.67 1.98
N LYS A 16 -10.81 18.31 3.14
CA LYS A 16 -9.38 17.98 3.33
C LYS A 16 -9.08 16.49 3.11
N SER A 17 -10.11 15.63 3.00
CA SER A 17 -9.95 14.19 2.88
C SER A 17 -9.29 13.77 1.56
N ASN A 18 -8.55 12.65 1.60
CA ASN A 18 -7.99 12.06 0.39
C ASN A 18 -9.09 11.58 -0.57
N LEU A 19 -10.26 11.20 -0.05
CA LEU A 19 -11.40 10.83 -0.89
C LEU A 19 -11.88 12.00 -1.75
N PHE A 20 -11.96 13.21 -1.16
CA PHE A 20 -12.34 14.40 -1.93
C PHE A 20 -11.27 14.82 -2.95
N LYS A 21 -9.98 14.68 -2.59
CA LYS A 21 -8.88 14.89 -3.54
C LYS A 21 -8.97 13.91 -4.70
N TYR A 22 -9.33 12.65 -4.41
CA TYR A 22 -9.52 11.62 -5.43
C TYR A 22 -10.72 11.92 -6.34
N GLU A 23 -11.86 12.37 -5.80
CA GLU A 23 -12.99 12.80 -6.63
C GLU A 23 -12.61 13.97 -7.58
N LYS A 24 -11.82 14.94 -7.11
CA LYS A 24 -11.27 16.01 -7.97
C LYS A 24 -10.38 15.45 -9.08
N PHE A 25 -9.52 14.50 -8.75
CA PHE A 25 -8.69 13.81 -9.74
C PHE A 25 -9.55 13.07 -10.77
N LEU A 26 -10.59 12.38 -10.35
CA LEU A 26 -11.52 11.69 -11.25
C LEU A 26 -12.32 12.68 -12.12
N PHE A 27 -12.69 13.83 -11.58
CA PHE A 27 -13.33 14.89 -12.37
C PHE A 27 -12.41 15.38 -13.49
N SER A 28 -11.17 15.67 -13.17
CA SER A 28 -10.17 16.10 -14.15
C SER A 28 -9.98 15.07 -15.27
N LYS A 29 -9.81 13.78 -14.89
CA LYS A 29 -9.44 12.72 -15.82
C LYS A 29 -10.63 12.10 -16.59
N TYR A 30 -11.78 11.94 -15.92
CA TYR A 30 -12.93 11.22 -16.46
C TYR A 30 -14.25 11.98 -16.44
N LYS A 31 -14.21 13.28 -16.09
CA LYS A 31 -15.41 14.13 -15.93
C LYS A 31 -16.41 13.56 -14.90
N PHE A 32 -15.89 12.84 -13.89
CA PHE A 32 -16.70 12.32 -12.80
C PHE A 32 -17.31 13.47 -11.99
N LYS A 33 -18.63 13.44 -11.76
CA LYS A 33 -19.31 14.49 -10.97
C LYS A 33 -18.89 14.39 -9.51
N ILE A 34 -18.28 15.45 -8.97
CA ILE A 34 -17.91 15.55 -7.56
C ILE A 34 -19.17 15.65 -6.71
N THR A 35 -19.41 14.66 -5.85
CA THR A 35 -20.65 14.60 -5.04
C THR A 35 -20.37 14.55 -3.55
N GLN A 36 -19.15 14.25 -3.14
CA GLN A 36 -18.80 13.91 -1.75
C GLN A 36 -19.70 12.82 -1.15
N ASN A 37 -20.26 11.97 -2.01
CA ASN A 37 -21.12 10.86 -1.63
C ASN A 37 -20.43 9.54 -1.96
N TYR A 38 -20.10 8.80 -0.91
CA TYR A 38 -19.43 7.50 -1.02
C TYR A 38 -20.16 6.53 -1.95
N ASN A 39 -21.50 6.43 -1.84
CA ASN A 39 -22.28 5.51 -2.66
C ASN A 39 -22.21 5.84 -4.15
N THR A 40 -22.13 7.12 -4.50
CA THR A 40 -21.98 7.53 -5.91
C THR A 40 -20.61 7.08 -6.45
N LEU A 41 -19.55 7.29 -5.69
CA LEU A 41 -18.20 6.84 -6.07
C LEU A 41 -18.14 5.31 -6.13
N LEU A 42 -18.73 4.60 -5.15
CA LEU A 42 -18.80 3.14 -5.14
C LEU A 42 -19.51 2.60 -6.38
N ARG A 43 -20.69 3.13 -6.72
CA ARG A 43 -21.42 2.70 -7.93
C ARG A 43 -20.63 2.95 -9.20
N TRP A 44 -19.93 4.10 -9.28
CA TRP A 44 -19.08 4.40 -10.42
C TRP A 44 -17.89 3.43 -10.52
N SER A 45 -17.24 3.09 -9.41
CA SER A 45 -16.10 2.15 -9.39
C SER A 45 -16.50 0.75 -9.85
N ILE A 46 -17.69 0.26 -9.41
CA ILE A 46 -18.24 -1.03 -9.84
C ILE A 46 -18.58 -1.01 -11.34
N LYS A 47 -19.15 0.08 -11.83
CA LYS A 47 -19.53 0.23 -13.25
C LYS A 47 -18.33 0.39 -14.17
N ASN A 48 -17.23 0.95 -13.67
CA ASN A 48 -16.03 1.29 -14.43
C ASN A 48 -14.74 0.71 -13.81
N PRO A 49 -14.63 -0.60 -13.57
CA PRO A 49 -13.53 -1.18 -12.80
C PRO A 49 -12.16 -0.94 -13.44
N LYS A 50 -12.05 -0.97 -14.78
CA LYS A 50 -10.80 -0.64 -15.46
C LYS A 50 -10.36 0.80 -15.18
N LYS A 51 -11.26 1.78 -15.36
CA LYS A 51 -10.97 3.21 -15.09
C LYS A 51 -10.67 3.44 -13.61
N PHE A 52 -11.41 2.79 -12.72
CA PHE A 52 -11.22 2.90 -11.28
C PHE A 52 -9.81 2.45 -10.87
N TRP A 53 -9.40 1.22 -11.16
CA TRP A 53 -8.10 0.71 -10.76
C TRP A 53 -6.93 1.44 -11.43
N SER A 54 -7.10 1.81 -12.71
CA SER A 54 -6.12 2.66 -13.39
C SER A 54 -5.96 4.02 -12.71
N SER A 55 -7.07 4.64 -12.30
CA SER A 55 -7.04 5.94 -11.62
C SER A 55 -6.47 5.85 -10.19
N VAL A 56 -6.72 4.75 -9.48
CA VAL A 56 -6.11 4.48 -8.16
C VAL A 56 -4.59 4.42 -8.30
N TRP A 57 -4.08 3.65 -9.26
CA TRP A 57 -2.65 3.58 -9.56
C TRP A 57 -2.02 4.97 -9.74
N ASP A 58 -2.64 5.81 -10.58
CA ASP A 58 -2.11 7.14 -10.90
C ASP A 58 -2.23 8.10 -9.71
N PHE A 59 -3.38 8.11 -9.04
CA PHE A 59 -3.63 8.99 -7.89
C PHE A 59 -2.70 8.68 -6.72
N THR A 60 -2.45 7.41 -6.45
CA THR A 60 -1.55 6.96 -5.38
C THR A 60 -0.08 6.94 -5.82
N ARG A 61 0.21 7.27 -7.08
CA ARG A 61 1.56 7.34 -7.65
C ARG A 61 2.33 6.04 -7.46
N VAL A 62 1.67 4.91 -7.73
CA VAL A 62 2.32 3.60 -7.64
C VAL A 62 3.53 3.55 -8.59
N LYS A 63 4.69 3.20 -8.04
CA LYS A 63 5.92 2.97 -8.80
C LYS A 63 5.88 1.57 -9.42
N GLY A 64 6.11 1.47 -10.73
CA GLY A 64 6.11 0.19 -11.43
C GLY A 64 5.73 0.33 -12.90
N ILE A 65 5.65 -0.79 -13.59
CA ILE A 65 5.23 -0.87 -14.98
C ILE A 65 3.72 -1.12 -15.02
N LYS A 66 2.95 -0.09 -15.37
CA LYS A 66 1.50 -0.15 -15.43
C LYS A 66 1.04 -0.80 -16.73
N ASN A 67 0.11 -1.74 -16.63
CA ASN A 67 -0.64 -2.27 -17.76
C ASN A 67 -2.14 -2.21 -17.45
N GLU A 68 -2.92 -1.54 -18.31
CA GLU A 68 -4.35 -1.30 -18.07
C GLU A 68 -5.26 -2.46 -18.53
N LYS A 69 -4.71 -3.66 -18.72
CA LYS A 69 -5.50 -4.82 -19.13
C LYS A 69 -6.39 -5.31 -17.98
N LEU A 70 -7.69 -5.39 -18.24
CA LEU A 70 -8.68 -6.01 -17.38
C LEU A 70 -9.06 -7.38 -17.96
N GLU A 71 -8.88 -8.45 -17.20
CA GLU A 71 -9.38 -9.77 -17.51
C GLU A 71 -10.58 -10.07 -16.61
N LYS A 72 -11.78 -10.13 -17.22
CA LYS A 72 -13.02 -10.42 -16.52
C LYS A 72 -13.28 -11.92 -16.46
N SER A 73 -13.83 -12.38 -15.35
CA SER A 73 -14.33 -13.73 -15.14
C SER A 73 -15.75 -13.67 -14.60
N LYS A 74 -16.55 -14.71 -14.86
CA LYS A 74 -17.86 -14.91 -14.19
C LYS A 74 -17.69 -15.12 -12.68
N ILE A 75 -16.54 -15.64 -12.27
CA ILE A 75 -16.19 -15.87 -10.87
C ILE A 75 -15.42 -14.64 -10.36
N PHE A 76 -15.99 -13.92 -9.38
CA PHE A 76 -15.48 -12.63 -8.90
C PHE A 76 -13.98 -12.63 -8.56
N TYR A 77 -13.50 -13.60 -7.77
CA TYR A 77 -12.09 -13.65 -7.35
C TYR A 77 -11.10 -14.00 -8.48
N LYS A 78 -11.59 -14.44 -9.66
CA LYS A 78 -10.76 -14.71 -10.84
C LYS A 78 -10.57 -13.47 -11.73
N ASN A 79 -11.21 -12.34 -11.40
CA ASN A 79 -10.97 -11.09 -12.12
C ASN A 79 -9.54 -10.61 -11.86
N LYS A 80 -8.84 -10.20 -12.92
CA LYS A 80 -7.49 -9.63 -12.82
C LYS A 80 -7.50 -8.20 -13.30
N PHE A 81 -7.35 -7.29 -12.35
CA PHE A 81 -7.22 -5.85 -12.62
C PHE A 81 -5.74 -5.53 -12.88
N LEU A 82 -5.48 -4.63 -13.84
CA LEU A 82 -4.12 -4.23 -14.24
C LEU A 82 -3.23 -5.45 -14.54
N LYS A 83 -3.78 -6.47 -15.23
CA LYS A 83 -3.06 -7.71 -15.57
C LYS A 83 -1.74 -7.42 -16.27
N ASN A 84 -0.67 -8.12 -15.86
CA ASN A 84 0.71 -7.96 -16.31
C ASN A 84 1.39 -6.65 -15.89
N SER A 85 0.78 -5.85 -15.00
CA SER A 85 1.51 -4.79 -14.30
C SER A 85 2.57 -5.41 -13.39
N LYS A 86 3.71 -4.72 -13.28
CA LYS A 86 4.82 -5.13 -12.41
C LYS A 86 5.14 -4.02 -11.43
N LEU A 87 5.25 -4.35 -10.17
CA LEU A 87 5.67 -3.43 -9.13
C LEU A 87 6.42 -4.17 -8.03
N ASN A 88 7.23 -3.45 -7.28
CA ASN A 88 7.85 -3.96 -6.06
C ASN A 88 7.17 -3.31 -4.85
N PHE A 89 6.74 -4.14 -3.88
CA PHE A 89 6.06 -3.65 -2.68
C PHE A 89 6.97 -2.76 -1.84
N ALA A 90 8.22 -3.20 -1.60
CA ALA A 90 9.17 -2.47 -0.78
C ALA A 90 9.54 -1.11 -1.40
N GLU A 91 9.71 -1.03 -2.71
CA GLU A 91 9.99 0.22 -3.43
C GLU A 91 8.85 1.25 -3.25
N ASN A 92 7.61 0.79 -3.22
CA ASN A 92 6.46 1.65 -3.00
C ASN A 92 6.33 2.06 -1.53
N LEU A 93 6.61 1.15 -0.59
CA LEU A 93 6.56 1.42 0.83
C LEU A 93 7.66 2.39 1.28
N LEU A 94 8.89 2.20 0.82
CA LEU A 94 10.07 3.01 1.17
C LEU A 94 10.14 4.31 0.35
N SER A 95 9.01 4.96 0.14
CA SER A 95 8.91 6.20 -0.65
C SER A 95 9.43 7.44 0.07
N LYS A 96 9.63 7.38 1.39
CA LYS A 96 10.20 8.44 2.22
C LYS A 96 11.62 8.11 2.66
N ASN A 97 12.45 9.16 2.82
CA ASN A 97 13.81 9.03 3.34
C ASN A 97 14.17 10.27 4.19
N ASP A 98 13.37 10.52 5.22
CA ASP A 98 13.51 11.65 6.12
C ASP A 98 13.60 11.20 7.59
N ASN A 99 13.79 12.15 8.50
CA ASN A 99 13.91 11.88 9.94
C ASN A 99 12.54 11.77 10.64
N SER A 100 11.42 11.79 9.91
CA SER A 100 10.11 11.54 10.50
C SER A 100 9.96 10.08 10.92
N LYS A 101 9.11 9.82 11.92
CA LYS A 101 8.90 8.47 12.44
C LYS A 101 8.24 7.57 11.40
N ALA A 102 8.84 6.41 11.13
CA ALA A 102 8.30 5.34 10.31
C ALA A 102 7.66 4.26 11.18
N ILE A 103 8.33 3.81 12.23
CA ILE A 103 7.88 2.74 13.12
C ILE A 103 8.01 3.18 14.57
N THR A 104 7.02 2.85 15.39
CA THR A 104 7.09 2.90 16.85
C THR A 104 6.83 1.49 17.37
N PHE A 105 7.79 0.95 18.12
CA PHE A 105 7.69 -0.32 18.81
C PHE A 105 7.49 -0.07 20.30
N ILE A 106 6.57 -0.80 20.89
CA ILE A 106 6.32 -0.81 22.35
C ILE A 106 6.12 -2.27 22.74
N ASN A 107 6.82 -2.72 23.79
CA ASN A 107 6.63 -4.05 24.34
C ASN A 107 5.90 -4.00 25.70
N GLU A 108 5.58 -5.16 26.24
CA GLU A 108 4.87 -5.30 27.54
C GLU A 108 5.68 -4.78 28.73
N SER A 109 7.02 -4.77 28.63
CA SER A 109 7.92 -4.18 29.64
C SER A 109 8.00 -2.66 29.56
N GLY A 110 7.19 -2.00 28.72
CA GLY A 110 7.19 -0.55 28.54
C GLY A 110 8.35 0.00 27.71
N ILE A 111 9.19 -0.87 27.12
CA ILE A 111 10.28 -0.41 26.25
C ILE A 111 9.67 0.18 24.99
N LYS A 112 10.01 1.44 24.71
CA LYS A 112 9.59 2.16 23.50
C LYS A 112 10.78 2.47 22.63
N LYS A 113 10.76 1.97 21.38
CA LYS A 113 11.77 2.27 20.35
C LYS A 113 11.10 2.90 19.15
N ASN A 114 11.78 3.85 18.52
CA ASN A 114 11.33 4.45 17.26
C ASN A 114 12.35 4.13 16.17
N ARG A 115 11.86 4.12 14.92
CA ARG A 115 12.68 4.08 13.72
C ARG A 115 12.22 5.20 12.80
N THR A 116 13.14 6.02 12.32
CA THR A 116 12.85 7.02 11.28
C THR A 116 12.81 6.37 9.90
N TRP A 117 12.23 7.04 8.91
CA TRP A 117 12.25 6.57 7.53
C TRP A 117 13.68 6.42 7.00
N LYS A 118 14.58 7.35 7.35
CA LYS A 118 16.00 7.27 6.97
C LYS A 118 16.70 6.05 7.55
N GLU A 119 16.47 5.76 8.84
CA GLU A 119 17.03 4.56 9.48
C GLU A 119 16.45 3.28 8.91
N LEU A 120 15.14 3.24 8.66
CA LEU A 120 14.44 2.10 8.06
C LEU A 120 15.05 1.78 6.69
N ASN A 121 15.17 2.76 5.79
CA ASN A 121 15.79 2.57 4.47
C ASN A 121 17.22 2.02 4.63
N ARG A 122 18.07 2.68 5.44
CA ARG A 122 19.45 2.25 5.66
C ARG A 122 19.56 0.80 6.16
N ASN A 123 18.70 0.40 7.10
CA ASN A 123 18.73 -0.95 7.65
C ASN A 123 18.23 -1.99 6.65
N VAL A 124 17.18 -1.67 5.91
CA VAL A 124 16.68 -2.50 4.79
C VAL A 124 17.79 -2.68 3.74
N ASP A 125 18.51 -1.62 3.37
CA ASP A 125 19.61 -1.70 2.40
C ASP A 125 20.74 -2.63 2.88
N LYS A 126 21.11 -2.56 4.18
CA LYS A 126 22.09 -3.48 4.77
C LYS A 126 21.63 -4.95 4.68
N LEU A 127 20.37 -5.21 4.97
CA LEU A 127 19.81 -6.56 4.85
C LEU A 127 19.75 -7.04 3.40
N ILE A 128 19.45 -6.16 2.45
CA ILE A 128 19.50 -6.49 1.01
C ILE A 128 20.93 -6.89 0.59
N VAL A 129 21.96 -6.14 1.05
CA VAL A 129 23.35 -6.49 0.78
C VAL A 129 23.70 -7.86 1.37
N PHE A 130 23.32 -8.13 2.62
CA PHE A 130 23.52 -9.42 3.25
C PHE A 130 22.80 -10.55 2.49
N PHE A 131 21.52 -10.40 2.14
CA PHE A 131 20.78 -11.41 1.40
C PHE A 131 21.39 -11.71 0.02
N LYS A 132 21.89 -10.68 -0.67
CA LYS A 132 22.62 -10.87 -1.93
C LYS A 132 23.95 -11.60 -1.72
N SER A 133 24.69 -11.35 -0.63
CA SER A 133 25.97 -12.03 -0.34
C SER A 133 25.79 -13.54 -0.13
N ILE A 134 24.66 -13.96 0.46
CA ILE A 134 24.30 -15.39 0.59
C ILE A 134 23.54 -15.93 -0.63
N LYS A 135 23.54 -15.18 -1.76
CA LYS A 135 22.95 -15.56 -3.05
C LYS A 135 21.44 -15.81 -3.01
N LEU A 136 20.71 -15.14 -2.09
CA LEU A 136 19.26 -15.16 -2.06
C LEU A 136 18.69 -14.50 -3.33
N LYS A 137 17.72 -15.16 -4.00
CA LYS A 137 17.18 -14.76 -5.31
C LYS A 137 15.68 -14.49 -5.26
N GLU A 138 15.17 -13.90 -6.33
CA GLU A 138 13.73 -13.81 -6.58
C GLU A 138 13.06 -15.19 -6.45
N LYS A 139 11.90 -15.25 -5.79
CA LYS A 139 11.11 -16.46 -5.49
C LYS A 139 11.69 -17.40 -4.45
N ASP A 140 12.91 -17.19 -3.94
CA ASP A 140 13.39 -17.92 -2.77
C ASP A 140 12.50 -17.60 -1.55
N ARG A 141 12.51 -18.46 -0.56
CA ARG A 141 11.69 -18.33 0.64
C ARG A 141 12.56 -18.00 1.84
N VAL A 142 12.17 -16.92 2.53
CA VAL A 142 12.74 -16.53 3.82
C VAL A 142 11.72 -16.85 4.89
N ALA A 143 11.98 -17.86 5.71
CA ALA A 143 11.15 -18.19 6.85
C ALA A 143 11.69 -17.50 8.12
N ALA A 144 10.77 -16.98 8.94
CA ALA A 144 11.12 -16.32 10.18
C ALA A 144 10.22 -16.76 11.33
N TYR A 145 10.84 -17.17 12.42
CA TYR A 145 10.20 -17.38 13.72
C TYR A 145 10.73 -16.30 14.66
N LEU A 146 10.09 -15.15 14.62
CA LEU A 146 10.55 -13.92 15.29
C LEU A 146 9.37 -13.25 16.02
N PRO A 147 9.63 -12.63 17.18
CA PRO A 147 8.63 -11.77 17.82
C PRO A 147 8.36 -10.52 16.97
N ASN A 148 7.33 -9.78 17.35
CA ASN A 148 6.95 -8.54 16.66
C ASN A 148 7.95 -7.42 17.01
N LEU A 149 9.08 -7.36 16.31
CA LEU A 149 10.17 -6.41 16.46
C LEU A 149 10.27 -5.50 15.24
N ILE A 150 11.00 -4.38 15.37
CA ILE A 150 11.33 -3.50 14.23
C ILE A 150 12.13 -4.27 13.19
N GLU A 151 13.08 -5.08 13.64
CA GLU A 151 13.97 -5.89 12.82
C GLU A 151 13.21 -6.94 12.00
N THR A 152 12.09 -7.45 12.51
CA THR A 152 11.18 -8.35 11.77
C THR A 152 10.56 -7.63 10.57
N VAL A 153 10.13 -6.38 10.77
CA VAL A 153 9.58 -5.53 9.69
C VAL A 153 10.66 -5.18 8.67
N GLU A 154 11.87 -4.82 9.12
CA GLU A 154 13.01 -4.54 8.25
C GLU A 154 13.39 -5.76 7.39
N SER A 155 13.39 -6.96 7.97
CA SER A 155 13.67 -8.21 7.27
C SER A 155 12.59 -8.57 6.24
N PHE A 156 11.32 -8.39 6.57
CA PHE A 156 10.19 -8.55 5.64
C PHE A 156 10.32 -7.61 4.44
N ILE A 157 10.63 -6.33 4.68
CA ILE A 157 10.76 -5.34 3.62
C ILE A 157 11.96 -5.69 2.72
N ALA A 158 13.12 -6.05 3.32
CA ALA A 158 14.31 -6.44 2.56
C ALA A 158 14.07 -7.69 1.70
N THR A 159 13.36 -8.70 2.24
CA THR A 159 12.96 -9.89 1.49
C THR A 159 12.08 -9.52 0.31
N SER A 160 11.09 -8.65 0.53
CA SER A 160 10.20 -8.15 -0.54
C SER A 160 10.95 -7.34 -1.60
N ALA A 161 11.96 -6.56 -1.19
CA ALA A 161 12.75 -5.72 -2.09
C ALA A 161 13.50 -6.53 -3.15
N ILE A 162 14.02 -7.71 -2.79
CA ILE A 162 14.73 -8.61 -3.72
C ILE A 162 13.78 -9.58 -4.48
N GLY A 163 12.47 -9.48 -4.25
CA GLY A 163 11.48 -10.35 -4.90
C GLY A 163 11.38 -11.76 -4.31
N SER A 164 11.95 -11.98 -3.13
CA SER A 164 11.81 -13.23 -2.38
C SER A 164 10.49 -13.28 -1.61
N ILE A 165 10.10 -14.47 -1.17
CA ILE A 165 8.85 -14.74 -0.47
C ILE A 165 9.11 -14.75 1.03
N TRP A 166 8.41 -13.91 1.77
CA TRP A 166 8.43 -13.90 3.23
C TRP A 166 7.39 -14.86 3.81
N SER A 167 7.81 -15.66 4.78
CA SER A 167 6.93 -16.51 5.59
C SER A 167 7.27 -16.36 7.06
N SER A 168 6.32 -15.95 7.89
CA SER A 168 6.51 -15.78 9.34
C SER A 168 5.43 -16.49 10.14
N CYS A 169 5.81 -16.95 11.29
CA CYS A 169 4.92 -17.54 12.32
C CYS A 169 5.02 -16.69 13.59
#